data_80fd86e63abeb0710bf5caa6a204ce23
#
_entry.id   80fd86e63abeb0710bf5caa6a204ce23
#
_cell.length_a   1.000
_cell.length_b   1.000
_cell.length_c   1.000
_cell.angle_alpha   90.00
_cell.angle_beta   90.00
_cell.angle_gamma   90.00
#
_symmetry.space_group_name_H-M   'P 1'
#
loop_
_entity.id
_entity.type
_entity.pdbx_description
1 polymer ?
#
loop_
_entity_poly.entity_id
_entity_poly.type
_entity_poly.pdbx_seq_one_letter_code
_entity_poly.pdbx_strand_id
1 'polypeptide(L)'
;MFKFCIDLGVELPPEQVPIVQKKAVEYARRWAKPVIVATQMLESMISSPVPTRAEVSDVANAVLDGADAVMLSGETSVGQYPIETVQIMARILESTEERGADRIPPLGTKPRTQGGAITLAAVEVAEFVEAKFICIFTESGDSARRMSRLRSLIPMIAFTPEDSIRRRMSLTWGIKSALVDRVQHTDEMYHQVDEYLMGQGLAKDGDKVVVISGSPPG
;
A
#
# COMPACT_ATOMS: atom_id res chain seq x y z
N MET A 1 -1.99 13.92 -5.87
CA MET A 1 -2.94 12.91 -5.35
C MET A 1 -4.01 12.73 -6.41
N PHE A 2 -3.97 11.65 -7.18
CA PHE A 2 -5.06 11.31 -8.10
C PHE A 2 -6.14 10.65 -7.25
N LYS A 3 -7.19 11.38 -6.95
CA LYS A 3 -8.42 10.88 -6.38
C LYS A 3 -9.25 10.39 -7.56
N PHE A 4 -9.12 9.12 -7.92
CA PHE A 4 -10.13 8.47 -8.74
C PHE A 4 -11.31 8.08 -7.85
N CYS A 5 -12.06 9.07 -7.41
CA CYS A 5 -13.45 8.91 -7.06
C CYS A 5 -14.18 9.13 -8.39
N ILE A 6 -14.18 8.13 -9.24
CA ILE A 6 -14.93 8.23 -10.47
C ILE A 6 -16.22 7.51 -10.23
N ASP A 7 -17.29 8.24 -10.29
CA ASP A 7 -18.59 7.69 -10.63
C ASP A 7 -18.57 7.30 -12.11
N LEU A 8 -17.66 6.34 -12.40
CA LEU A 8 -17.47 5.83 -13.78
C LEU A 8 -18.79 5.30 -14.34
N GLY A 9 -19.68 4.82 -13.47
CA GLY A 9 -20.98 4.32 -13.86
C GLY A 9 -21.95 5.41 -14.31
N VAL A 10 -21.69 6.70 -14.03
CA VAL A 10 -22.48 7.82 -14.56
C VAL A 10 -22.00 8.23 -15.95
N GLU A 11 -20.70 8.14 -16.19
CA GLU A 11 -20.07 8.66 -17.40
C GLU A 11 -19.88 7.59 -18.49
N LEU A 12 -19.86 6.30 -18.10
CA LEU A 12 -19.56 5.19 -19.00
C LEU A 12 -20.66 4.11 -18.96
N PRO A 13 -20.86 3.40 -20.08
CA PRO A 13 -21.68 2.19 -20.07
C PRO A 13 -21.19 1.21 -19.01
N PRO A 14 -22.08 0.59 -18.21
CA PRO A 14 -21.71 -0.26 -17.06
C PRO A 14 -20.73 -1.38 -17.40
N GLU A 15 -20.84 -1.97 -18.57
CA GLU A 15 -19.96 -3.05 -19.03
C GLU A 15 -18.51 -2.60 -19.27
N GLN A 16 -18.25 -1.30 -19.39
CA GLN A 16 -16.91 -0.75 -19.59
C GLN A 16 -16.22 -0.39 -18.26
N VAL A 17 -16.98 -0.16 -17.20
CA VAL A 17 -16.49 0.31 -15.91
C VAL A 17 -15.38 -0.60 -15.34
N PRO A 18 -15.52 -1.94 -15.27
CA PRO A 18 -14.49 -2.79 -14.70
C PRO A 18 -13.15 -2.72 -15.43
N ILE A 19 -13.20 -2.64 -16.77
CA ILE A 19 -11.98 -2.55 -17.59
C ILE A 19 -11.26 -1.22 -17.41
N VAL A 20 -12.02 -0.13 -17.34
CA VAL A 20 -11.45 1.20 -17.12
C VAL A 20 -10.87 1.31 -15.72
N GLN A 21 -11.53 0.78 -14.70
CA GLN A 21 -11.03 0.72 -13.34
C GLN A 21 -9.68 -0.02 -13.26
N LYS A 22 -9.59 -1.22 -13.83
CA LYS A 22 -8.33 -1.99 -13.87
C LYS A 22 -7.20 -1.22 -14.53
N LYS A 23 -7.46 -0.60 -15.69
CA LYS A 23 -6.46 0.24 -16.37
C LYS A 23 -6.04 1.45 -15.54
N ALA A 24 -6.97 2.09 -14.83
CA ALA A 24 -6.69 3.23 -13.97
C ALA A 24 -5.79 2.84 -12.78
N VAL A 25 -6.09 1.70 -12.13
CA VAL A 25 -5.26 1.14 -11.05
C VAL A 25 -3.85 0.81 -11.56
N GLU A 26 -3.75 0.09 -12.69
CA GLU A 26 -2.46 -0.23 -13.30
C GLU A 26 -1.65 1.02 -13.64
N TYR A 27 -2.29 2.03 -14.23
CA TYR A 27 -1.66 3.29 -14.58
C TYR A 27 -1.16 4.04 -13.34
N ALA A 28 -1.96 4.14 -12.29
CA ALA A 28 -1.57 4.78 -11.04
C ALA A 28 -0.36 4.08 -10.40
N ARG A 29 -0.35 2.74 -10.35
CA ARG A 29 0.78 1.95 -9.87
C ARG A 29 2.05 2.21 -10.67
N ARG A 30 1.98 2.24 -12.00
CA ARG A 30 3.14 2.53 -12.86
C ARG A 30 3.80 3.88 -12.53
N TRP A 31 3.01 4.84 -12.11
CA TRP A 31 3.48 6.18 -11.75
C TRP A 31 3.74 6.37 -10.25
N ALA A 32 3.69 5.32 -9.46
CA ALA A 32 3.83 5.37 -8.00
C ALA A 32 2.87 6.39 -7.36
N LYS A 33 1.61 6.40 -7.82
CA LYS A 33 0.54 7.23 -7.29
C LYS A 33 -0.43 6.34 -6.51
N PRO A 34 -0.74 6.70 -5.26
CA PRO A 34 -1.76 6.00 -4.50
C PRO A 34 -3.11 6.02 -5.23
N VAL A 35 -3.78 4.89 -5.28
CA VAL A 35 -5.10 4.73 -5.90
C VAL A 35 -6.06 4.12 -4.88
N ILE A 36 -7.23 4.74 -4.76
CA ILE A 36 -8.31 4.30 -3.89
C ILE A 36 -9.47 3.88 -4.76
N VAL A 37 -9.93 2.63 -4.62
CA VAL A 37 -11.17 2.16 -5.23
C VAL A 37 -12.31 2.46 -4.26
N ALA A 38 -13.35 3.10 -4.76
CA ALA A 38 -14.44 3.66 -3.96
C ALA A 38 -15.78 3.45 -4.65
N THR A 39 -16.84 3.60 -3.87
CA THR A 39 -18.26 3.49 -4.23
C THR A 39 -18.76 2.07 -4.45
N GLN A 40 -19.92 1.79 -3.86
CA GLN A 40 -20.66 0.52 -4.01
C GLN A 40 -19.84 -0.73 -3.65
N MET A 41 -18.90 -0.61 -2.71
CA MET A 41 -18.02 -1.72 -2.35
C MET A 41 -18.76 -2.80 -1.55
N LEU A 42 -19.57 -2.40 -0.56
CA LEU A 42 -20.43 -3.25 0.28
C LEU A 42 -21.83 -2.61 0.45
N GLU A 43 -22.37 -2.11 -0.64
CA GLU A 43 -23.61 -1.29 -0.68
C GLU A 43 -24.80 -1.96 0.02
N SER A 44 -24.94 -3.29 -0.14
CA SER A 44 -26.03 -4.04 0.52
C SER A 44 -25.96 -3.95 2.04
N MET A 45 -24.78 -3.69 2.61
CA MET A 45 -24.60 -3.55 4.06
C MET A 45 -25.13 -2.23 4.65
N ILE A 46 -25.64 -1.32 3.82
CA ILE A 46 -26.44 -0.20 4.32
C ILE A 46 -27.64 -0.72 5.13
N SER A 47 -28.26 -1.81 4.68
CA SER A 47 -29.46 -2.39 5.30
C SER A 47 -29.35 -3.87 5.68
N SER A 48 -28.28 -4.56 5.31
CA SER A 48 -28.03 -5.97 5.59
C SER A 48 -26.80 -6.15 6.48
N PRO A 49 -26.81 -7.05 7.46
CA PRO A 49 -25.63 -7.33 8.30
C PRO A 49 -24.53 -8.12 7.58
N VAL A 50 -24.79 -8.59 6.36
CA VAL A 50 -23.83 -9.35 5.52
C VAL A 50 -23.85 -8.86 4.09
N PRO A 51 -22.71 -8.81 3.41
CA PRO A 51 -22.63 -8.42 2.01
C PRO A 51 -23.08 -9.54 1.08
N THR A 52 -23.34 -9.20 -0.18
CA THR A 52 -23.52 -10.18 -1.25
C THR A 52 -22.17 -10.79 -1.65
N ARG A 53 -22.21 -11.96 -2.28
CA ARG A 53 -21.00 -12.60 -2.83
C ARG A 53 -20.34 -11.75 -3.93
N ALA A 54 -21.12 -11.00 -4.70
CA ALA A 54 -20.61 -10.13 -5.74
C ALA A 54 -19.75 -9.00 -5.13
N GLU A 55 -20.26 -8.34 -4.10
CA GLU A 55 -19.53 -7.28 -3.38
C GLU A 55 -18.22 -7.78 -2.74
N VAL A 56 -18.24 -8.96 -2.11
CA VAL A 56 -17.02 -9.59 -1.59
C VAL A 56 -16.01 -9.81 -2.71
N SER A 57 -16.47 -10.27 -3.89
CA SER A 57 -15.62 -10.46 -5.06
C SER A 57 -15.07 -9.14 -5.59
N ASP A 58 -15.84 -8.05 -5.57
CA ASP A 58 -15.42 -6.75 -6.06
C ASP A 58 -14.34 -6.13 -5.16
N VAL A 59 -14.50 -6.23 -3.83
CA VAL A 59 -13.45 -5.84 -2.88
C VAL A 59 -12.17 -6.63 -3.10
N ALA A 60 -12.27 -7.96 -3.21
CA ALA A 60 -11.11 -8.82 -3.46
C ALA A 60 -10.44 -8.49 -4.80
N ASN A 61 -11.21 -8.22 -5.86
CA ASN A 61 -10.67 -7.81 -7.15
C ASN A 61 -9.93 -6.46 -7.07
N ALA A 62 -10.43 -5.49 -6.31
CA ALA A 62 -9.73 -4.21 -6.12
C ALA A 62 -8.33 -4.42 -5.52
N VAL A 63 -8.19 -5.33 -4.54
CA VAL A 63 -6.89 -5.70 -3.96
C VAL A 63 -6.01 -6.37 -5.02
N LEU A 64 -6.52 -7.38 -5.72
CA LEU A 64 -5.77 -8.13 -6.73
C LEU A 64 -5.37 -7.27 -7.95
N ASP A 65 -6.13 -6.24 -8.26
CA ASP A 65 -5.76 -5.24 -9.27
C ASP A 65 -4.61 -4.34 -8.78
N GLY A 66 -4.37 -4.32 -7.47
CA GLY A 66 -3.30 -3.56 -6.84
C GLY A 66 -3.70 -2.16 -6.41
N ALA A 67 -4.92 -1.94 -5.97
CA ALA A 67 -5.32 -0.72 -5.27
C ALA A 67 -4.50 -0.53 -3.98
N ASP A 68 -4.30 0.71 -3.57
CA ASP A 68 -3.63 1.04 -2.31
C ASP A 68 -4.61 1.04 -1.14
N ALA A 69 -5.86 1.37 -1.39
CA ALA A 69 -6.94 1.36 -0.42
C ALA A 69 -8.29 1.16 -1.10
N VAL A 70 -9.27 0.74 -0.31
CA VAL A 70 -10.70 0.76 -0.66
C VAL A 70 -11.42 1.72 0.26
N MET A 71 -12.57 2.23 -0.16
CA MET A 71 -13.33 3.22 0.60
C MET A 71 -14.78 2.79 0.75
N LEU A 72 -15.28 2.89 1.97
CA LEU A 72 -16.71 2.84 2.30
C LEU A 72 -17.28 4.26 2.34
N SER A 73 -18.53 4.42 1.99
CA SER A 73 -19.24 5.70 1.94
C SER A 73 -20.56 5.63 2.71
N GLY A 74 -21.66 5.41 2.02
CA GLY A 74 -22.99 5.27 2.60
C GLY A 74 -23.09 4.15 3.63
N GLU A 75 -22.37 3.06 3.40
CA GLU A 75 -22.32 1.88 4.25
C GLU A 75 -21.92 2.20 5.70
N THR A 76 -21.05 3.20 5.88
CA THR A 76 -20.58 3.62 7.21
C THR A 76 -21.17 4.95 7.69
N SER A 77 -21.64 5.82 6.78
CA SER A 77 -22.14 7.14 7.17
C SER A 77 -23.64 7.15 7.49
N VAL A 78 -24.44 6.32 6.83
CA VAL A 78 -25.90 6.23 7.00
C VAL A 78 -26.41 4.80 7.15
N GLY A 79 -25.53 3.79 6.99
CA GLY A 79 -25.88 2.38 7.09
C GLY A 79 -26.27 1.97 8.51
N GLN A 80 -27.02 0.87 8.61
CA GLN A 80 -27.46 0.29 9.88
C GLN A 80 -26.35 -0.52 10.58
N TYR A 81 -25.32 -0.95 9.84
CA TYR A 81 -24.26 -1.86 10.29
C TYR A 81 -22.85 -1.31 10.05
N PRO A 82 -22.53 -0.06 10.48
CA PRO A 82 -21.28 0.61 10.10
C PRO A 82 -20.03 -0.09 10.62
N ILE A 83 -20.07 -0.63 11.84
CA ILE A 83 -18.93 -1.32 12.46
C ILE A 83 -18.70 -2.67 11.80
N GLU A 84 -19.75 -3.45 11.61
CA GLU A 84 -19.73 -4.75 10.95
C GLU A 84 -19.23 -4.62 9.51
N THR A 85 -19.61 -3.56 8.81
CA THR A 85 -19.15 -3.27 7.45
C THR A 85 -17.66 -3.07 7.40
N VAL A 86 -17.09 -2.26 8.29
CA VAL A 86 -15.62 -2.06 8.38
C VAL A 86 -14.91 -3.37 8.73
N GLN A 87 -15.45 -4.15 9.68
CA GLN A 87 -14.86 -5.44 10.06
C GLN A 87 -14.90 -6.46 8.92
N ILE A 88 -16.00 -6.50 8.17
CA ILE A 88 -16.10 -7.40 7.00
C ILE A 88 -15.14 -6.95 5.91
N MET A 89 -15.08 -5.65 5.62
CA MET A 89 -14.11 -5.11 4.68
C MET A 89 -12.68 -5.52 5.05
N ALA A 90 -12.28 -5.32 6.30
CA ALA A 90 -10.95 -5.70 6.80
C ALA A 90 -10.67 -7.20 6.58
N ARG A 91 -11.62 -8.08 6.94
CA ARG A 91 -11.46 -9.53 6.73
C ARG A 91 -11.33 -9.94 5.27
N ILE A 92 -12.03 -9.25 4.35
CA ILE A 92 -11.91 -9.52 2.92
C ILE A 92 -10.52 -9.12 2.44
N LEU A 93 -10.03 -7.94 2.85
CA LEU A 93 -8.70 -7.44 2.51
C LEU A 93 -7.61 -8.39 3.01
N GLU A 94 -7.61 -8.69 4.31
CA GLU A 94 -6.64 -9.59 4.95
C GLU A 94 -6.63 -10.98 4.27
N SER A 95 -7.80 -11.59 4.10
CA SER A 95 -7.90 -12.91 3.45
C SER A 95 -7.41 -12.89 2.00
N THR A 96 -7.64 -11.79 1.27
CA THR A 96 -7.19 -11.65 -0.11
C THR A 96 -5.68 -11.45 -0.18
N GLU A 97 -5.11 -10.64 0.70
CA GLU A 97 -3.67 -10.40 0.78
C GLU A 97 -2.91 -11.65 1.23
N GLU A 98 -3.38 -12.36 2.25
CA GLU A 98 -2.74 -13.60 2.74
C GLU A 98 -2.69 -14.72 1.71
N ARG A 99 -3.72 -14.84 0.86
CA ARG A 99 -3.91 -15.98 -0.04
C ARG A 99 -3.80 -15.67 -1.52
N GLY A 100 -3.65 -14.42 -1.89
CA GLY A 100 -3.71 -13.99 -3.27
C GLY A 100 -2.74 -12.87 -3.65
N ALA A 101 -1.88 -12.41 -2.75
CA ALA A 101 -0.93 -11.34 -3.05
C ALA A 101 0.03 -11.70 -4.21
N ASP A 102 0.36 -12.98 -4.36
CA ASP A 102 1.16 -13.52 -5.47
C ASP A 102 0.47 -13.40 -6.84
N ARG A 103 -0.86 -13.18 -6.85
CA ARG A 103 -1.66 -12.97 -8.07
C ARG A 103 -1.72 -11.51 -8.51
N ILE A 104 -1.23 -10.58 -7.71
CA ILE A 104 -1.17 -9.17 -8.11
C ILE A 104 -0.20 -9.04 -9.29
N PRO A 105 -0.64 -8.56 -10.47
CA PRO A 105 0.22 -8.53 -11.63
C PRO A 105 1.49 -7.71 -11.39
N PRO A 106 2.67 -8.18 -11.82
CA PRO A 106 3.88 -7.37 -11.78
C PRO A 106 3.70 -6.12 -12.65
N LEU A 107 4.45 -5.06 -12.38
CA LEU A 107 4.35 -3.82 -13.16
C LEU A 107 4.61 -4.00 -14.66
N GLY A 108 5.33 -5.05 -15.05
CA GLY A 108 5.61 -5.40 -16.45
C GLY A 108 6.43 -4.35 -17.22
N THR A 109 6.97 -3.34 -16.55
CA THR A 109 7.75 -2.26 -17.16
C THR A 109 9.12 -2.12 -16.51
N LYS A 110 10.14 -1.90 -17.31
CA LYS A 110 11.49 -1.57 -16.80
C LYS A 110 11.46 -0.19 -16.11
N PRO A 111 12.25 -0.01 -15.04
CA PRO A 111 12.43 1.30 -14.43
C PRO A 111 12.94 2.33 -15.45
N ARG A 112 12.37 3.53 -15.42
CA ARG A 112 12.76 4.65 -16.31
C ARG A 112 13.57 5.72 -15.59
N THR A 113 13.75 5.59 -14.28
CA THR A 113 14.46 6.56 -13.44
C THR A 113 15.43 5.83 -12.53
N GLN A 114 16.49 6.52 -12.10
CA GLN A 114 17.47 6.00 -11.15
C GLN A 114 16.78 5.51 -9.86
N GLY A 115 15.91 6.32 -9.26
CA GLY A 115 15.17 5.92 -8.04
C GLY A 115 14.29 4.69 -8.28
N GLY A 116 13.69 4.54 -9.48
CA GLY A 116 12.93 3.34 -9.83
C GLY A 116 13.82 2.11 -9.96
N ALA A 117 15.03 2.23 -10.52
CA ALA A 117 15.98 1.14 -10.63
C ALA A 117 16.49 0.70 -9.25
N ILE A 118 16.85 1.66 -8.40
CA ILE A 118 17.35 1.40 -7.05
C ILE A 118 16.27 0.71 -6.20
N THR A 119 15.01 1.20 -6.25
CA THR A 119 13.93 0.59 -5.48
C THR A 119 13.60 -0.83 -5.95
N LEU A 120 13.66 -1.11 -7.25
CA LEU A 120 13.49 -2.47 -7.77
C LEU A 120 14.61 -3.38 -7.28
N ALA A 121 15.87 -2.96 -7.42
CA ALA A 121 17.02 -3.73 -6.95
C ALA A 121 16.96 -4.00 -5.44
N ALA A 122 16.51 -3.02 -4.64
CA ALA A 122 16.37 -3.20 -3.20
C ALA A 122 15.32 -4.26 -2.83
N VAL A 123 14.21 -4.34 -3.57
CA VAL A 123 13.21 -5.40 -3.38
C VAL A 123 13.79 -6.76 -3.78
N GLU A 124 14.43 -6.87 -4.96
CA GLU A 124 15.05 -8.11 -5.41
C GLU A 124 16.12 -8.61 -4.44
N VAL A 125 16.97 -7.70 -3.94
CA VAL A 125 17.96 -8.04 -2.90
C VAL A 125 17.28 -8.52 -1.62
N ALA A 126 16.23 -7.82 -1.17
CA ALA A 126 15.52 -8.19 0.06
C ALA A 126 14.89 -9.59 -0.05
N GLU A 127 14.30 -9.92 -1.19
CA GLU A 127 13.73 -11.24 -1.48
C GLU A 127 14.83 -12.31 -1.53
N PHE A 128 15.95 -12.02 -2.20
CA PHE A 128 17.06 -12.96 -2.33
C PHE A 128 17.74 -13.29 -0.99
N VAL A 129 17.91 -12.28 -0.11
CA VAL A 129 18.54 -12.51 1.21
C VAL A 129 17.54 -12.94 2.28
N GLU A 130 16.26 -13.09 1.92
CA GLU A 130 15.17 -13.39 2.85
C GLU A 130 15.09 -12.35 3.99
N ALA A 131 15.12 -11.07 3.62
CA ALA A 131 15.07 -9.99 4.57
C ALA A 131 13.73 -9.98 5.32
N LYS A 132 13.77 -9.71 6.61
CA LYS A 132 12.57 -9.62 7.44
C LYS A 132 11.80 -8.32 7.22
N PHE A 133 12.52 -7.24 6.90
CA PHE A 133 11.95 -5.91 6.61
C PHE A 133 12.76 -5.20 5.53
N ILE A 134 12.06 -4.30 4.83
CA ILE A 134 12.68 -3.25 4.03
C ILE A 134 12.45 -1.92 4.74
N CYS A 135 13.52 -1.25 5.14
CA CYS A 135 13.53 0.02 5.86
C CYS A 135 13.87 1.15 4.90
N ILE A 136 12.99 2.13 4.75
CA ILE A 136 13.06 3.15 3.70
C ILE A 136 13.15 4.52 4.34
N PHE A 137 14.29 5.20 4.23
CA PHE A 137 14.40 6.60 4.63
C PHE A 137 13.88 7.51 3.51
N THR A 138 12.98 8.42 3.86
CA THR A 138 12.33 9.29 2.87
C THR A 138 11.82 10.59 3.50
N GLU A 139 12.14 11.73 2.91
CA GLU A 139 11.58 13.02 3.30
C GLU A 139 10.26 13.35 2.60
N SER A 140 10.10 12.92 1.36
CA SER A 140 8.92 13.23 0.52
C SER A 140 7.92 12.08 0.40
N GLY A 141 8.28 10.89 0.88
CA GLY A 141 7.53 9.66 0.68
C GLY A 141 7.68 9.04 -0.73
N ASP A 142 8.52 9.61 -1.61
CA ASP A 142 8.64 9.13 -3.00
C ASP A 142 9.25 7.73 -3.06
N SER A 143 10.34 7.47 -2.34
CA SER A 143 10.97 6.16 -2.28
C SER A 143 10.01 5.09 -1.75
N ALA A 144 9.24 5.40 -0.71
CA ALA A 144 8.26 4.49 -0.15
C ALA A 144 7.15 4.15 -1.16
N ARG A 145 6.61 5.15 -1.87
CA ARG A 145 5.61 4.90 -2.93
C ARG A 145 6.17 4.10 -4.09
N ARG A 146 7.44 4.33 -4.46
CA ARG A 146 8.11 3.56 -5.52
C ARG A 146 8.32 2.10 -5.13
N MET A 147 8.57 1.81 -3.87
CA MET A 147 8.68 0.44 -3.37
C MET A 147 7.31 -0.21 -3.22
N SER A 148 6.36 0.46 -2.60
CA SER A 148 4.99 -0.02 -2.43
C SER A 148 4.35 -0.52 -3.74
N ARG A 149 4.56 0.20 -4.86
CA ARG A 149 4.00 -0.21 -6.16
C ARG A 149 4.50 -1.56 -6.67
N LEU A 150 5.61 -2.06 -6.15
CA LEU A 150 6.18 -3.36 -6.53
C LEU A 150 5.43 -4.52 -5.88
N ARG A 151 4.68 -4.24 -4.80
CA ARG A 151 3.85 -5.23 -4.07
C ARG A 151 4.66 -6.42 -3.56
N SER A 152 5.88 -6.17 -3.06
CA SER A 152 6.66 -7.20 -2.36
C SER A 152 5.94 -7.69 -1.12
N LEU A 153 6.06 -8.97 -0.83
CA LEU A 153 5.52 -9.60 0.39
C LEU A 153 6.36 -9.29 1.64
N ILE A 154 7.56 -8.73 1.47
CA ILE A 154 8.40 -8.33 2.59
C ILE A 154 7.82 -7.05 3.20
N PRO A 155 7.55 -7.01 4.51
CA PRO A 155 7.01 -5.83 5.17
C PRO A 155 7.93 -4.61 5.02
N MET A 156 7.34 -3.45 4.76
CA MET A 156 8.06 -2.21 4.52
C MET A 156 7.80 -1.19 5.63
N ILE A 157 8.88 -0.57 6.14
CA ILE A 157 8.79 0.50 7.13
C ILE A 157 9.46 1.75 6.55
N ALA A 158 8.71 2.83 6.46
CA ALA A 158 9.22 4.12 6.00
C ALA A 158 9.56 5.01 7.20
N PHE A 159 10.80 5.45 7.29
CA PHE A 159 11.33 6.36 8.28
C PHE A 159 11.36 7.77 7.70
N THR A 160 10.76 8.74 8.37
CA THR A 160 10.70 10.12 7.90
C THR A 160 10.75 11.10 9.05
N PRO A 161 11.47 12.24 8.93
CA PRO A 161 11.45 13.30 9.92
C PRO A 161 10.20 14.21 9.80
N GLU A 162 9.38 14.02 8.75
CA GLU A 162 8.27 14.90 8.45
C GLU A 162 6.92 14.23 8.81
N ASP A 163 6.25 14.69 9.87
CA ASP A 163 4.99 14.13 10.33
C ASP A 163 3.87 14.21 9.28
N SER A 164 3.86 15.26 8.46
CA SER A 164 2.93 15.40 7.35
C SER A 164 3.10 14.28 6.30
N ILE A 165 4.33 13.87 6.04
CA ILE A 165 4.66 12.78 5.12
C ILE A 165 4.31 11.44 5.75
N ARG A 166 4.64 11.24 7.03
CA ARG A 166 4.26 10.06 7.80
C ARG A 166 2.75 9.79 7.68
N ARG A 167 1.93 10.80 7.95
CA ARG A 167 0.46 10.70 7.85
C ARG A 167 0.00 10.39 6.42
N ARG A 168 0.60 11.01 5.42
CA ARG A 168 0.24 10.78 4.01
C ARG A 168 0.58 9.36 3.54
N MET A 169 1.61 8.74 4.08
CA MET A 169 2.00 7.38 3.75
C MET A 169 1.03 6.32 4.28
N SER A 170 0.14 6.66 5.23
CA SER A 170 -0.92 5.75 5.70
C SER A 170 -1.89 5.30 4.59
N LEU A 171 -1.94 6.02 3.46
CA LEU A 171 -2.72 5.65 2.27
C LEU A 171 -1.87 4.90 1.22
N THR A 172 -0.68 4.47 1.56
CA THR A 172 0.22 3.77 0.65
C THR A 172 0.28 2.30 1.04
N TRP A 173 -0.02 1.43 0.12
CA TRP A 173 -0.10 -0.01 0.38
C TRP A 173 1.21 -0.56 0.97
N GLY A 174 1.06 -1.41 2.01
CA GLY A 174 2.16 -2.15 2.61
C GLY A 174 3.20 -1.28 3.34
N ILE A 175 2.97 0.02 3.51
CA ILE A 175 3.89 0.92 4.22
C ILE A 175 3.42 1.18 5.64
N LYS A 176 4.20 0.72 6.62
CA LYS A 176 4.16 1.24 8.00
C LYS A 176 5.12 2.41 8.09
N SER A 177 4.70 3.55 8.63
CA SER A 177 5.54 4.75 8.72
C SER A 177 5.91 5.08 10.15
N ALA A 178 7.18 5.44 10.36
CA ALA A 178 7.74 5.87 11.63
C ALA A 178 8.23 7.32 11.52
N LEU A 179 7.95 8.13 12.55
CA LEU A 179 8.54 9.45 12.70
C LEU A 179 9.87 9.28 13.42
N VAL A 180 10.94 9.81 12.86
CA VAL A 180 12.29 9.74 13.39
C VAL A 180 12.99 11.08 13.24
N ASP A 181 14.05 11.28 13.97
CA ASP A 181 14.87 12.48 13.82
C ASP A 181 15.60 12.48 12.47
N ARG A 182 15.88 13.68 11.95
CA ARG A 182 16.66 13.83 10.74
C ARG A 182 18.08 13.32 10.97
N VAL A 183 18.54 12.45 10.10
CA VAL A 183 19.89 11.87 10.16
C VAL A 183 20.84 12.63 9.23
N GLN A 184 22.10 12.72 9.63
CA GLN A 184 23.17 13.32 8.81
C GLN A 184 24.17 12.28 8.29
N HIS A 185 24.26 11.15 8.98
CA HIS A 185 25.20 10.08 8.66
C HIS A 185 24.52 8.73 8.56
N THR A 186 25.07 7.85 7.76
CA THR A 186 24.53 6.49 7.54
C THR A 186 24.46 5.66 8.81
N ASP A 187 25.41 5.84 9.74
CA ASP A 187 25.43 5.10 11.00
C ASP A 187 24.22 5.44 11.90
N GLU A 188 23.79 6.71 11.87
CA GLU A 188 22.57 7.13 12.58
C GLU A 188 21.31 6.44 12.04
N MET A 189 21.28 6.19 10.72
CA MET A 189 20.17 5.46 10.10
C MET A 189 20.11 4.01 10.60
N TYR A 190 21.24 3.33 10.64
CA TYR A 190 21.28 1.95 11.16
C TYR A 190 20.84 1.89 12.61
N HIS A 191 21.29 2.87 13.42
CA HIS A 191 20.90 2.95 14.82
C HIS A 191 19.40 3.16 14.98
N GLN A 192 18.79 4.08 14.23
CA GLN A 192 17.35 4.32 14.25
C GLN A 192 16.53 3.09 13.81
N VAL A 193 17.00 2.35 12.78
CA VAL A 193 16.36 1.10 12.35
C VAL A 193 16.43 0.04 13.44
N ASP A 194 17.60 -0.15 14.02
CA ASP A 194 17.82 -1.15 15.08
C ASP A 194 16.96 -0.83 16.31
N GLU A 195 17.05 0.40 16.81
CA GLU A 195 16.24 0.87 17.95
C GLU A 195 14.72 0.69 17.69
N TYR A 196 14.25 1.05 16.51
CA TYR A 196 12.84 0.94 16.18
C TYR A 196 12.40 -0.54 16.08
N LEU A 197 13.13 -1.37 15.36
CA LEU A 197 12.75 -2.77 15.15
C LEU A 197 12.85 -3.59 16.44
N MET A 198 13.93 -3.42 17.19
CA MET A 198 14.14 -4.12 18.47
C MET A 198 13.17 -3.60 19.53
N GLY A 199 13.00 -2.28 19.62
CA GLY A 199 12.11 -1.65 20.61
C GLY A 199 10.64 -2.01 20.42
N GLN A 200 10.23 -2.30 19.17
CA GLN A 200 8.87 -2.78 18.87
C GLN A 200 8.75 -4.32 18.89
N GLY A 201 9.81 -5.06 19.16
CA GLY A 201 9.82 -6.52 19.09
C GLY A 201 9.57 -7.09 17.69
N LEU A 202 9.83 -6.29 16.65
CA LEU A 202 9.62 -6.68 15.25
C LEU A 202 10.77 -7.50 14.69
N ALA A 203 11.98 -7.30 15.19
CA ALA A 203 13.18 -8.06 14.82
C ALA A 203 13.95 -8.49 16.06
N LYS A 204 14.86 -9.43 15.86
CA LYS A 204 15.81 -9.93 16.85
C LYS A 204 17.21 -9.96 16.27
N ASP A 205 18.20 -10.08 17.12
CA ASP A 205 19.59 -10.22 16.70
C ASP A 205 19.77 -11.36 15.69
N GLY A 206 20.47 -11.06 14.59
CA GLY A 206 20.67 -11.97 13.46
C GLY A 206 19.61 -11.89 12.35
N ASP A 207 18.48 -11.20 12.54
CA ASP A 207 17.51 -10.95 11.47
C ASP A 207 18.13 -10.00 10.41
N LYS A 208 17.89 -10.29 9.14
CA LYS A 208 18.38 -9.44 8.02
C LYS A 208 17.34 -8.39 7.68
N VAL A 209 17.81 -7.17 7.44
CA VAL A 209 16.99 -6.07 6.92
C VAL A 209 17.70 -5.39 5.76
N VAL A 210 16.93 -4.87 4.81
CA VAL A 210 17.45 -4.04 3.72
C VAL A 210 17.11 -2.59 4.04
N VAL A 211 18.13 -1.74 4.09
CA VAL A 211 17.97 -0.30 4.32
C VAL A 211 18.21 0.45 3.02
N ILE A 212 17.29 1.34 2.66
CA ILE A 212 17.39 2.20 1.48
C ILE A 212 17.24 3.67 1.87
N SER A 213 18.10 4.52 1.33
CA SER A 213 18.06 5.96 1.55
C SER A 213 18.46 6.74 0.31
N GLY A 214 18.16 8.04 0.31
CA GLY A 214 18.79 8.98 -0.61
C GLY A 214 20.27 9.20 -0.27
N SER A 215 21.02 9.84 -1.16
CA SER A 215 22.39 10.29 -0.91
C SER A 215 22.51 11.76 -1.31
N PRO A 216 22.91 12.66 -0.39
CA PRO A 216 23.18 12.40 1.04
C PRO A 216 21.92 11.97 1.80
N PRO A 217 22.10 11.31 2.98
CA PRO A 217 20.98 11.03 3.88
C PRO A 217 20.31 12.33 4.32
N GLY A 218 19.02 12.50 4.09
CA GLY A 218 18.30 13.70 4.46
C GLY A 218 17.25 14.09 3.45
#